data_23f4ce5dd369378183020ae431a8e6f7
#
_entry.id   23f4ce5dd369378183020ae431a8e6f7
#
_cell.length_a   1.000
_cell.length_b   1.000
_cell.length_c   1.000
_cell.angle_alpha   90.00
_cell.angle_beta   90.00
_cell.angle_gamma   90.00
#
_symmetry.space_group_name_H-M   'P 1'
#
loop_
_entity.id
_entity.type
_entity.pdbx_description
1 polymer ?
#
loop_
_entity_poly.entity_id
_entity_poly.type
_entity_poly.pdbx_seq_one_letter_code
_entity_poly.pdbx_strand_id
1 'polypeptide(L)'
;MDVLVAGGHGQIARRLLRLLAQRGDIARGLIRNPDHAADLEADGAQPVLCDLERDDVRPHVAGADAIVFAAGAGPGSGAARKQTMDLGGAVKCIEAAKEVGVERFLMVSSMGTLEIDPDSPMRPYLEAKRDADLALQDSGLRWTIVRPGGLTNDPGTGRVALAPRLAYGQVTRDDVAAVLLACLGADNTVHGAFDLLNGPDPIEDAVLSFTSR
;
A
#
# COMPACT_ATOMS: atom_id res chain seq x y z
N MET A 1 -14.51 -9.13 3.44
CA MET A 1 -13.26 -9.11 4.24
C MET A 1 -13.27 -7.91 5.16
N ASP A 2 -12.56 -7.97 6.29
CA ASP A 2 -12.21 -6.81 7.10
C ASP A 2 -10.80 -6.35 6.72
N VAL A 3 -10.65 -5.18 6.12
CA VAL A 3 -9.37 -4.68 5.58
C VAL A 3 -8.96 -3.40 6.29
N LEU A 4 -7.79 -3.43 6.93
CA LEU A 4 -7.20 -2.26 7.57
C LEU A 4 -6.23 -1.57 6.61
N VAL A 5 -6.47 -0.30 6.30
CA VAL A 5 -5.61 0.51 5.43
C VAL A 5 -4.82 1.52 6.26
N ALA A 6 -3.52 1.30 6.40
CA ALA A 6 -2.62 2.24 7.06
C ALA A 6 -2.35 3.45 6.16
N GLY A 7 -2.49 4.66 6.72
CA GLY A 7 -2.45 5.91 5.95
C GLY A 7 -3.78 6.23 5.26
N GLY A 8 -4.90 5.95 5.93
CA GLY A 8 -6.27 5.98 5.40
C GLY A 8 -6.70 7.26 4.69
N HIS A 9 -6.15 8.43 5.05
CA HIS A 9 -6.44 9.69 4.35
C HIS A 9 -5.54 9.96 3.14
N GLY A 10 -4.60 9.04 2.82
CA GLY A 10 -3.78 9.13 1.61
C GLY A 10 -4.63 8.99 0.33
N GLN A 11 -4.17 9.61 -0.78
CA GLN A 11 -4.96 9.64 -2.00
C GLN A 11 -5.24 8.25 -2.60
N ILE A 12 -4.29 7.30 -2.53
CA ILE A 12 -4.51 5.90 -2.94
C ILE A 12 -5.42 5.21 -1.92
N ALA A 13 -5.16 5.40 -0.62
CA ALA A 13 -5.90 4.77 0.47
C ALA A 13 -7.39 5.10 0.41
N ARG A 14 -7.77 6.37 0.24
CA ARG A 14 -9.18 6.77 0.13
C ARG A 14 -9.90 6.12 -1.05
N ARG A 15 -9.20 5.99 -2.19
CA ARG A 15 -9.75 5.29 -3.37
C ARG A 15 -9.97 3.81 -3.09
N LEU A 16 -8.99 3.17 -2.45
CA LEU A 16 -9.11 1.77 -2.05
C LEU A 16 -10.23 1.56 -1.02
N LEU A 17 -10.32 2.40 0.01
CA LEU A 17 -11.36 2.33 1.03
C LEU A 17 -12.77 2.43 0.41
N ARG A 18 -12.95 3.34 -0.56
CA ARG A 18 -14.22 3.45 -1.30
C ARG A 18 -14.54 2.20 -2.11
N LEU A 19 -13.55 1.62 -2.80
CA LEU A 19 -13.73 0.38 -3.56
C LEU A 19 -14.06 -0.81 -2.65
N LEU A 20 -13.41 -0.92 -1.49
CA LEU A 20 -13.71 -1.94 -0.48
C LEU A 20 -15.15 -1.81 0.02
N ALA A 21 -15.58 -0.60 0.39
CA ALA A 21 -16.95 -0.33 0.84
C ALA A 21 -17.99 -0.68 -0.25
N GLN A 22 -17.72 -0.30 -1.50
CA GLN A 22 -18.57 -0.64 -2.65
C GLN A 22 -18.67 -2.14 -2.90
N ARG A 23 -17.61 -2.90 -2.62
CA ARG A 23 -17.59 -4.37 -2.71
C ARG A 23 -18.33 -5.04 -1.54
N GLY A 24 -18.66 -4.28 -0.50
CA GLY A 24 -19.34 -4.80 0.73
C GLY A 24 -18.37 -5.31 1.79
N ASP A 25 -17.10 -4.94 1.72
CA ASP A 25 -16.09 -5.21 2.74
C ASP A 25 -16.20 -4.24 3.92
N ILE A 26 -15.67 -4.63 5.07
CA ILE A 26 -15.41 -3.71 6.17
C ILE A 26 -14.09 -2.99 5.85
N ALA A 27 -14.18 -1.71 5.50
CA ALA A 27 -13.05 -0.87 5.15
C ALA A 27 -12.67 0.00 6.34
N ARG A 28 -11.51 -0.26 6.98
CA ARG A 28 -11.01 0.52 8.12
C ARG A 28 -9.79 1.33 7.71
N GLY A 29 -9.80 2.64 7.95
CA GLY A 29 -8.69 3.53 7.59
C GLY A 29 -8.00 4.12 8.82
N LEU A 30 -6.69 3.83 9.02
CA LEU A 30 -5.91 4.47 10.08
C LEU A 30 -5.63 5.93 9.72
N ILE A 31 -6.04 6.85 10.59
CA ILE A 31 -5.80 8.29 10.48
C ILE A 31 -5.19 8.83 11.77
N ARG A 32 -4.26 9.79 11.67
CA ARG A 32 -3.70 10.46 12.85
C ARG A 32 -4.42 11.77 13.21
N ASN A 33 -5.07 12.40 12.23
CA ASN A 33 -5.83 13.64 12.43
C ASN A 33 -7.32 13.30 12.46
N PRO A 34 -8.04 13.56 13.60
CA PRO A 34 -9.46 13.29 13.70
C PRO A 34 -10.32 14.06 12.69
N ASP A 35 -9.85 15.22 12.21
CA ASP A 35 -10.56 16.03 11.21
C ASP A 35 -10.74 15.28 9.86
N HIS A 36 -9.95 14.24 9.62
CA HIS A 36 -10.05 13.40 8.44
C HIS A 36 -11.16 12.33 8.52
N ALA A 37 -11.79 12.16 9.68
CA ALA A 37 -12.79 11.11 9.89
C ALA A 37 -13.98 11.24 8.93
N ALA A 38 -14.54 12.45 8.80
CA ALA A 38 -15.67 12.71 7.93
C ALA A 38 -15.41 12.35 6.44
N ASP A 39 -14.17 12.53 5.99
CA ASP A 39 -13.77 12.16 4.63
C ASP A 39 -13.81 10.64 4.40
N LEU A 40 -13.37 9.85 5.40
CA LEU A 40 -13.41 8.39 5.31
C LEU A 40 -14.84 7.87 5.41
N GLU A 41 -15.66 8.45 6.29
CA GLU A 41 -17.08 8.11 6.40
C GLU A 41 -17.83 8.39 5.09
N ALA A 42 -17.55 9.51 4.43
CA ALA A 42 -18.09 9.83 3.11
C ALA A 42 -17.65 8.85 2.01
N ASP A 43 -16.45 8.23 2.16
CA ASP A 43 -15.97 7.16 1.28
C ASP A 43 -16.57 5.79 1.64
N GLY A 44 -17.43 5.70 2.69
CA GLY A 44 -18.05 4.46 3.19
C GLY A 44 -17.14 3.63 4.10
N ALA A 45 -16.03 4.22 4.58
CA ALA A 45 -15.05 3.55 5.42
C ALA A 45 -15.17 3.96 6.90
N GLN A 46 -14.66 3.12 7.78
CA GLN A 46 -14.58 3.38 9.21
C GLN A 46 -13.25 4.05 9.55
N PRO A 47 -13.26 5.31 10.05
CA PRO A 47 -12.04 5.94 10.52
C PRO A 47 -11.57 5.33 11.83
N VAL A 48 -10.27 5.05 11.92
CA VAL A 48 -9.61 4.55 13.13
C VAL A 48 -8.49 5.51 13.51
N LEU A 49 -8.62 6.16 14.66
CA LEU A 49 -7.61 7.13 15.11
C LEU A 49 -6.38 6.40 15.64
N CYS A 50 -5.26 6.56 14.97
CA CYS A 50 -3.98 5.97 15.35
C CYS A 50 -2.82 6.72 14.68
N ASP A 51 -1.88 7.25 15.46
CA ASP A 51 -0.62 7.79 14.95
C ASP A 51 0.41 6.67 14.83
N LEU A 52 0.69 6.23 13.62
CA LEU A 52 1.66 5.16 13.34
C LEU A 52 3.08 5.46 13.88
N GLU A 53 3.43 6.73 14.09
CA GLU A 53 4.73 7.09 14.66
C GLU A 53 4.77 6.93 16.19
N ARG A 54 3.62 7.00 16.90
CA ARG A 54 3.55 7.09 18.35
C ARG A 54 2.75 6.00 19.03
N ASP A 55 1.61 5.61 18.42
CA ASP A 55 0.65 4.74 19.07
C ASP A 55 0.96 3.25 18.86
N ASP A 56 0.38 2.41 19.70
CA ASP A 56 0.32 0.97 19.49
C ASP A 56 -0.74 0.64 18.44
N VAL A 57 -0.31 0.03 17.34
CA VAL A 57 -1.21 -0.31 16.22
C VAL A 57 -1.90 -1.67 16.42
N ARG A 58 -1.41 -2.53 17.30
CA ARG A 58 -1.90 -3.91 17.51
C ARG A 58 -3.41 -3.99 17.80
N PRO A 59 -4.00 -3.16 18.68
CA PRO A 59 -5.44 -3.21 18.94
C PRO A 59 -6.30 -2.92 17.70
N HIS A 60 -5.76 -2.16 16.76
CA HIS A 60 -6.45 -1.79 15.53
C HIS A 60 -6.28 -2.83 14.41
N VAL A 61 -5.18 -3.58 14.43
CA VAL A 61 -4.87 -4.68 13.48
C VAL A 61 -5.67 -5.93 13.83
N ALA A 62 -5.89 -6.19 15.12
CA ALA A 62 -6.59 -7.38 15.59
C ALA A 62 -7.97 -7.54 14.92
N GLY A 63 -8.22 -8.76 14.42
CA GLY A 63 -9.48 -9.13 13.74
C GLY A 63 -9.58 -8.71 12.27
N ALA A 64 -8.56 -8.05 11.71
CA ALA A 64 -8.50 -7.82 10.27
C ALA A 64 -8.20 -9.11 9.50
N ASP A 65 -8.79 -9.27 8.32
CA ASP A 65 -8.42 -10.33 7.37
C ASP A 65 -7.15 -9.95 6.59
N ALA A 66 -6.93 -8.65 6.37
CA ALA A 66 -5.78 -8.14 5.64
C ALA A 66 -5.38 -6.72 6.07
N ILE A 67 -4.10 -6.40 5.89
CA ILE A 67 -3.56 -5.05 6.03
C ILE A 67 -3.08 -4.56 4.66
N VAL A 68 -3.38 -3.30 4.35
CA VAL A 68 -2.77 -2.58 3.23
C VAL A 68 -2.00 -1.38 3.76
N PHE A 69 -0.67 -1.41 3.64
CA PHE A 69 0.16 -0.29 4.03
C PHE A 69 0.32 0.69 2.84
N ALA A 70 -0.40 1.81 2.91
CA ALA A 70 -0.36 2.89 1.93
C ALA A 70 0.08 4.23 2.57
N ALA A 71 0.64 4.17 3.79
CA ALA A 71 1.17 5.33 4.46
C ALA A 71 2.53 5.76 3.90
N GLY A 72 2.83 7.03 4.03
CA GLY A 72 4.11 7.62 3.70
C GLY A 72 4.23 9.02 4.29
N ALA A 73 5.46 9.49 4.44
CA ALA A 73 5.73 10.79 5.04
C ALA A 73 5.23 11.99 4.20
N GLY A 74 4.90 11.75 2.93
CA GLY A 74 4.45 12.79 2.00
C GLY A 74 5.59 13.62 1.39
N PRO A 75 5.28 14.40 0.33
CA PRO A 75 6.25 15.30 -0.27
C PRO A 75 6.78 16.34 0.73
N GLY A 76 8.06 16.70 0.63
CA GLY A 76 8.68 17.76 1.46
C GLY A 76 8.93 17.41 2.93
N SER A 77 8.67 16.20 3.38
CA SER A 77 8.74 15.80 4.81
C SER A 77 10.17 15.57 5.35
N GLY A 78 11.21 15.73 4.56
CA GLY A 78 12.59 15.49 4.97
C GLY A 78 12.97 14.02 5.21
N ALA A 79 14.29 13.73 5.24
CA ALA A 79 14.81 12.36 5.33
C ALA A 79 14.43 11.65 6.64
N ALA A 80 14.50 12.34 7.77
CA ALA A 80 14.20 11.77 9.09
C ALA A 80 12.77 11.17 9.11
N ARG A 81 11.79 11.88 8.54
CA ARG A 81 10.42 11.40 8.52
C ARG A 81 10.18 10.26 7.50
N LYS A 82 11.00 10.13 6.48
CA LYS A 82 10.98 8.94 5.62
C LYS A 82 11.35 7.71 6.44
N GLN A 83 12.34 7.79 7.30
CA GLN A 83 12.74 6.69 8.17
C GLN A 83 11.66 6.34 9.22
N THR A 84 11.05 7.34 9.87
CA THR A 84 10.06 7.06 10.93
C THR A 84 8.72 6.59 10.39
N MET A 85 8.27 7.11 9.24
CA MET A 85 6.96 6.79 8.68
C MET A 85 7.02 5.71 7.59
N ASP A 86 7.84 5.92 6.52
CA ASP A 86 7.84 4.98 5.39
C ASP A 86 8.45 3.63 5.78
N LEU A 87 9.48 3.61 6.63
CA LEU A 87 10.06 2.39 7.18
C LEU A 87 9.46 2.03 8.55
N GLY A 88 9.60 2.91 9.55
CA GLY A 88 9.19 2.59 10.93
C GLY A 88 7.71 2.28 11.07
N GLY A 89 6.83 3.04 10.36
CA GLY A 89 5.40 2.76 10.33
C GLY A 89 5.07 1.41 9.66
N ALA A 90 5.80 1.07 8.59
CA ALA A 90 5.64 -0.22 7.92
C ALA A 90 6.05 -1.39 8.81
N VAL A 91 7.24 -1.32 9.41
CA VAL A 91 7.75 -2.35 10.35
C VAL A 91 6.79 -2.54 11.52
N LYS A 92 6.29 -1.45 12.11
CA LYS A 92 5.29 -1.52 13.21
C LYS A 92 4.03 -2.26 12.79
N CYS A 93 3.49 -2.01 11.58
CA CYS A 93 2.33 -2.72 11.07
C CYS A 93 2.63 -4.20 10.78
N ILE A 94 3.82 -4.51 10.25
CA ILE A 94 4.28 -5.88 9.98
C ILE A 94 4.37 -6.67 11.29
N GLU A 95 5.04 -6.14 12.30
CA GLU A 95 5.19 -6.83 13.60
C GLU A 95 3.83 -6.99 14.30
N ALA A 96 2.96 -5.96 14.25
CA ALA A 96 1.61 -6.06 14.77
C ALA A 96 0.81 -7.18 14.07
N ALA A 97 0.89 -7.28 12.74
CA ALA A 97 0.23 -8.35 12.00
C ALA A 97 0.67 -9.74 12.46
N LYS A 98 1.99 -9.95 12.63
CA LYS A 98 2.56 -11.21 13.13
C LYS A 98 2.06 -11.54 14.54
N GLU A 99 2.09 -10.57 15.45
CA GLU A 99 1.71 -10.76 16.85
C GLU A 99 0.22 -11.11 17.02
N VAL A 100 -0.68 -10.52 16.19
CA VAL A 100 -2.12 -10.76 16.30
C VAL A 100 -2.67 -11.79 15.32
N GLY A 101 -1.80 -12.38 14.48
CA GLY A 101 -2.15 -13.47 13.57
C GLY A 101 -2.85 -13.04 12.27
N VAL A 102 -2.66 -11.80 11.82
CA VAL A 102 -3.11 -11.36 10.49
C VAL A 102 -2.06 -11.71 9.45
N GLU A 103 -2.39 -12.63 8.54
CA GLU A 103 -1.41 -13.18 7.60
C GLU A 103 -1.27 -12.36 6.31
N ARG A 104 -2.36 -11.79 5.78
CA ARG A 104 -2.37 -11.11 4.47
C ARG A 104 -1.91 -9.66 4.60
N PHE A 105 -0.82 -9.29 3.89
CA PHE A 105 -0.24 -7.95 3.93
C PHE A 105 0.10 -7.43 2.53
N LEU A 106 -0.44 -6.27 2.15
CA LEU A 106 -0.11 -5.58 0.91
C LEU A 106 0.68 -4.30 1.22
N MET A 107 1.75 -4.06 0.46
CA MET A 107 2.60 -2.87 0.59
C MET A 107 2.53 -2.01 -0.66
N VAL A 108 2.19 -0.73 -0.51
CA VAL A 108 2.42 0.27 -1.56
C VAL A 108 3.84 0.80 -1.43
N SER A 109 4.71 0.30 -2.29
CA SER A 109 6.11 0.70 -2.40
C SER A 109 6.31 1.75 -3.52
N SER A 110 7.41 1.71 -4.25
CA SER A 110 7.71 2.63 -5.34
C SER A 110 8.64 1.99 -6.38
N MET A 111 8.46 2.29 -7.64
CA MET A 111 9.51 2.04 -8.64
C MET A 111 10.80 2.76 -8.25
N GLY A 112 11.95 2.18 -8.64
CA GLY A 112 13.27 2.70 -8.30
C GLY A 112 13.88 2.14 -7.02
N THR A 113 13.14 1.36 -6.21
CA THR A 113 13.68 0.72 -5.01
C THR A 113 14.70 -0.38 -5.30
N LEU A 114 14.69 -0.96 -6.49
CA LEU A 114 15.63 -2.02 -6.91
C LEU A 114 17.00 -1.50 -7.34
N GLU A 115 17.04 -0.27 -7.86
CA GLU A 115 18.28 0.41 -8.29
C GLU A 115 18.19 1.87 -7.88
N ILE A 116 18.85 2.22 -6.78
CA ILE A 116 18.81 3.58 -6.22
C ILE A 116 20.05 4.34 -6.69
N ASP A 117 19.82 5.37 -7.49
CA ASP A 117 20.88 6.31 -7.87
C ASP A 117 21.40 7.03 -6.61
N PRO A 118 22.71 6.92 -6.30
CA PRO A 118 23.30 7.53 -5.11
C PRO A 118 23.22 9.07 -5.10
N ASP A 119 23.06 9.70 -6.25
CA ASP A 119 22.97 11.16 -6.38
C ASP A 119 21.52 11.65 -6.48
N SER A 120 20.54 10.73 -6.46
CA SER A 120 19.12 11.07 -6.57
C SER A 120 18.62 11.83 -5.33
N PRO A 121 17.90 12.95 -5.48
CA PRO A 121 17.22 13.61 -4.37
C PRO A 121 16.12 12.72 -3.73
N MET A 122 15.67 11.68 -4.44
CA MET A 122 14.71 10.69 -3.94
C MET A 122 15.37 9.56 -3.14
N ARG A 123 16.69 9.50 -3.07
CA ARG A 123 17.44 8.43 -2.41
C ARG A 123 16.94 8.13 -0.99
N PRO A 124 16.77 9.10 -0.06
CA PRO A 124 16.30 8.77 1.29
C PRO A 124 14.90 8.15 1.32
N TYR A 125 14.04 8.51 0.38
CA TYR A 125 12.72 7.93 0.21
C TYR A 125 12.80 6.50 -0.32
N LEU A 126 13.56 6.29 -1.39
CA LEU A 126 13.69 4.98 -2.04
C LEU A 126 14.39 3.97 -1.11
N GLU A 127 15.39 4.41 -0.34
CA GLU A 127 16.05 3.58 0.68
C GLU A 127 15.04 3.14 1.77
N ALA A 128 14.24 4.06 2.31
CA ALA A 128 13.22 3.72 3.31
C ALA A 128 12.17 2.75 2.76
N LYS A 129 11.73 2.93 1.50
CA LYS A 129 10.78 2.02 0.84
C LYS A 129 11.42 0.65 0.58
N ARG A 130 12.65 0.59 0.10
CA ARG A 130 13.39 -0.67 -0.09
C ARG A 130 13.53 -1.44 1.23
N ASP A 131 13.93 -0.74 2.29
CA ASP A 131 14.13 -1.37 3.59
C ASP A 131 12.80 -1.87 4.19
N ALA A 132 11.68 -1.18 3.94
CA ALA A 132 10.34 -1.66 4.26
C ALA A 132 9.93 -2.88 3.42
N ASP A 133 10.24 -2.88 2.11
CA ASP A 133 10.02 -4.04 1.22
C ASP A 133 10.76 -5.29 1.76
N LEU A 134 12.04 -5.13 2.13
CA LEU A 134 12.86 -6.20 2.70
C LEU A 134 12.30 -6.72 4.04
N ALA A 135 11.93 -5.81 4.94
CA ALA A 135 11.32 -6.19 6.22
C ALA A 135 10.04 -6.99 6.03
N LEU A 136 9.22 -6.64 5.02
CA LEU A 136 8.01 -7.39 4.70
C LEU A 136 8.33 -8.76 4.07
N GLN A 137 9.31 -8.84 3.19
CA GLN A 137 9.74 -10.09 2.57
C GLN A 137 10.24 -11.11 3.62
N ASP A 138 10.95 -10.62 4.64
CA ASP A 138 11.50 -11.45 5.72
C ASP A 138 10.48 -11.78 6.83
N SER A 139 9.26 -11.22 6.76
CA SER A 139 8.27 -11.30 7.84
C SER A 139 7.63 -12.67 8.04
N GLY A 140 7.60 -13.50 6.98
CA GLY A 140 6.83 -14.75 6.93
C GLY A 140 5.33 -14.56 6.65
N LEU A 141 4.85 -13.32 6.46
CA LEU A 141 3.46 -13.03 6.10
C LEU A 141 3.17 -13.42 4.64
N ARG A 142 1.91 -13.54 4.29
CA ARG A 142 1.42 -13.69 2.90
C ARG A 142 1.40 -12.33 2.23
N TRP A 143 2.57 -11.84 1.87
CA TRP A 143 2.76 -10.47 1.38
C TRP A 143 2.61 -10.32 -0.13
N THR A 144 2.24 -9.09 -0.56
CA THR A 144 2.34 -8.60 -1.95
C THR A 144 2.89 -7.18 -1.92
N ILE A 145 3.90 -6.89 -2.74
CA ILE A 145 4.50 -5.56 -2.86
C ILE A 145 4.18 -4.97 -4.23
N VAL A 146 3.46 -3.87 -4.23
CA VAL A 146 3.11 -3.11 -5.43
C VAL A 146 4.02 -1.89 -5.52
N ARG A 147 4.77 -1.75 -6.62
CA ARG A 147 5.69 -0.65 -6.88
C ARG A 147 5.16 0.23 -8.01
N PRO A 148 4.29 1.20 -7.73
CA PRO A 148 3.78 2.10 -8.77
C PRO A 148 4.88 3.02 -9.29
N GLY A 149 4.77 3.39 -10.58
CA GLY A 149 5.53 4.49 -11.18
C GLY A 149 5.07 5.86 -10.76
N GLY A 150 5.28 6.88 -11.58
CA GLY A 150 4.81 8.24 -11.34
C GLY A 150 3.28 8.29 -11.21
N LEU A 151 2.80 8.77 -10.05
CA LEU A 151 1.38 8.77 -9.73
C LEU A 151 0.66 9.98 -10.33
N THR A 152 -0.42 9.78 -11.08
CA THR A 152 -1.30 10.84 -11.58
C THR A 152 -2.67 10.83 -10.88
N ASN A 153 -3.42 11.94 -11.04
CA ASN A 153 -4.80 12.07 -10.58
C ASN A 153 -5.82 12.03 -11.74
N ASP A 154 -5.35 11.58 -12.90
CA ASP A 154 -6.27 11.34 -14.02
C ASP A 154 -7.24 10.21 -13.66
N PRO A 155 -8.41 10.15 -14.32
CA PRO A 155 -9.33 9.03 -14.14
C PRO A 155 -8.66 7.70 -14.42
N GLY A 156 -9.05 6.67 -13.67
CA GLY A 156 -8.58 5.32 -13.89
C GLY A 156 -8.88 4.81 -15.28
N THR A 157 -7.95 4.07 -15.86
CA THR A 157 -8.10 3.47 -17.19
C THR A 157 -8.69 2.07 -17.13
N GLY A 158 -8.64 1.43 -15.95
CA GLY A 158 -8.96 0.01 -15.76
C GLY A 158 -7.94 -0.93 -16.42
N ARG A 159 -6.81 -0.39 -16.90
CA ARG A 159 -5.82 -1.15 -17.68
C ARG A 159 -4.41 -0.83 -17.20
N VAL A 160 -3.61 -1.89 -17.02
CA VAL A 160 -2.28 -1.81 -16.40
C VAL A 160 -1.26 -2.70 -17.10
N ALA A 161 0.01 -2.51 -16.75
CA ALA A 161 1.10 -3.44 -16.99
C ALA A 161 1.70 -3.80 -15.63
N LEU A 162 1.84 -5.10 -15.37
CA LEU A 162 2.49 -5.66 -14.18
C LEU A 162 3.68 -6.51 -14.61
N ALA A 163 4.85 -6.26 -14.05
CA ALA A 163 6.02 -7.11 -14.24
C ALA A 163 6.98 -6.95 -13.04
N PRO A 164 7.87 -7.92 -12.78
CA PRO A 164 8.90 -7.78 -11.75
C PRO A 164 9.75 -6.52 -11.92
N ARG A 165 9.92 -6.06 -13.17
CA ARG A 165 10.60 -4.82 -13.53
C ARG A 165 10.05 -4.25 -14.84
N LEU A 166 9.76 -2.94 -14.83
CA LEU A 166 9.32 -2.17 -15.99
C LEU A 166 10.22 -0.95 -16.21
N ALA A 167 10.27 -0.43 -17.43
CA ALA A 167 10.81 0.91 -17.66
C ALA A 167 9.94 1.95 -16.95
N TYR A 168 10.56 3.03 -16.44
CA TYR A 168 9.81 4.05 -15.68
C TYR A 168 8.69 4.67 -16.52
N GLY A 169 7.53 4.86 -15.90
CA GLY A 169 6.34 5.41 -16.51
C GLY A 169 5.36 5.94 -15.45
N GLN A 170 4.10 6.09 -15.82
CA GLN A 170 3.06 6.63 -14.95
C GLN A 170 1.92 5.64 -14.74
N VAL A 171 1.18 5.83 -13.66
CA VAL A 171 -0.05 5.10 -13.34
C VAL A 171 -1.01 6.00 -12.57
N THR A 172 -2.30 5.87 -12.82
CA THR A 172 -3.31 6.62 -12.06
C THR A 172 -3.47 6.05 -10.66
N ARG A 173 -3.77 6.90 -9.68
CA ARG A 173 -4.06 6.44 -8.31
C ARG A 173 -5.31 5.58 -8.23
N ASP A 174 -6.25 5.78 -9.15
CA ASP A 174 -7.45 4.96 -9.27
C ASP A 174 -7.07 3.52 -9.67
N ASP A 175 -6.19 3.36 -10.68
CA ASP A 175 -5.74 2.04 -11.13
C ASP A 175 -4.86 1.35 -10.07
N VAL A 176 -4.02 2.09 -9.33
CA VAL A 176 -3.27 1.53 -8.19
C VAL A 176 -4.23 0.97 -7.13
N ALA A 177 -5.27 1.71 -6.77
CA ALA A 177 -6.27 1.27 -5.79
C ALA A 177 -7.04 0.03 -6.27
N ALA A 178 -7.39 -0.02 -7.55
CA ALA A 178 -8.08 -1.17 -8.15
C ALA A 178 -7.18 -2.42 -8.20
N VAL A 179 -5.88 -2.27 -8.50
CA VAL A 179 -4.90 -3.37 -8.42
C VAL A 179 -4.75 -3.89 -7.00
N LEU A 180 -4.66 -3.00 -6.00
CA LEU A 180 -4.61 -3.41 -4.60
C LEU A 180 -5.86 -4.20 -4.20
N LEU A 181 -7.06 -3.75 -4.62
CA LEU A 181 -8.31 -4.45 -4.38
C LEU A 181 -8.30 -5.87 -4.99
N ALA A 182 -7.85 -5.99 -6.24
CA ALA A 182 -7.76 -7.28 -6.94
C ALA A 182 -6.75 -8.22 -6.24
N CYS A 183 -5.59 -7.71 -5.80
CA CYS A 183 -4.56 -8.48 -5.12
C CYS A 183 -4.99 -9.03 -3.75
N LEU A 184 -5.97 -8.43 -3.07
CA LEU A 184 -6.43 -8.91 -1.76
C LEU A 184 -6.93 -10.36 -1.81
N GLY A 185 -7.63 -10.75 -2.90
CA GLY A 185 -8.16 -12.09 -3.09
C GLY A 185 -7.34 -12.97 -4.03
N ALA A 186 -6.19 -12.50 -4.53
CA ALA A 186 -5.40 -13.18 -5.56
C ALA A 186 -4.19 -13.91 -4.93
N ASP A 187 -4.34 -15.21 -4.66
CA ASP A 187 -3.29 -16.03 -4.04
C ASP A 187 -2.02 -16.13 -4.89
N ASN A 188 -2.14 -16.04 -6.22
CA ASN A 188 -1.01 -16.02 -7.14
C ASN A 188 -0.10 -14.79 -6.99
N THR A 189 -0.56 -13.74 -6.30
CA THR A 189 0.25 -12.55 -5.97
C THR A 189 0.98 -12.67 -4.63
N VAL A 190 0.69 -13.70 -3.85
CA VAL A 190 1.36 -13.93 -2.54
C VAL A 190 2.84 -14.19 -2.78
N HIS A 191 3.68 -13.54 -1.98
CA HIS A 191 5.14 -13.46 -2.13
C HIS A 191 5.58 -12.85 -3.47
N GLY A 192 4.70 -12.07 -4.10
CA GLY A 192 4.97 -11.34 -5.34
C GLY A 192 5.32 -9.88 -5.11
N ALA A 193 6.31 -9.39 -5.85
CA ALA A 193 6.66 -7.99 -5.93
C ALA A 193 6.73 -7.56 -7.40
N PHE A 194 6.05 -6.50 -7.78
CA PHE A 194 6.00 -6.05 -9.16
C PHE A 194 5.90 -4.53 -9.30
N ASP A 195 6.46 -4.04 -10.39
CA ASP A 195 6.25 -2.68 -10.87
C ASP A 195 4.85 -2.58 -11.50
N LEU A 196 4.21 -1.43 -11.34
CA LEU A 196 2.86 -1.15 -11.80
C LEU A 196 2.82 0.16 -12.59
N LEU A 197 2.37 0.08 -13.84
CA LEU A 197 2.15 1.21 -14.73
C LEU A 197 0.78 1.12 -15.40
N ASN A 198 0.30 2.22 -16.00
CA ASN A 198 -0.76 2.13 -17.00
C ASN A 198 -0.27 1.25 -18.15
N GLY A 199 -1.15 0.43 -18.71
CA GLY A 199 -0.75 -0.54 -19.72
C GLY A 199 -1.91 -1.08 -20.54
N PRO A 200 -1.69 -2.15 -21.31
CA PRO A 200 -2.69 -2.68 -22.23
C PRO A 200 -3.69 -3.64 -21.59
N ASP A 201 -3.36 -4.25 -20.43
CA ASP A 201 -4.11 -5.38 -19.91
C ASP A 201 -5.19 -4.92 -18.92
N PRO A 202 -6.42 -5.46 -18.97
CA PRO A 202 -7.41 -5.26 -17.91
C PRO A 202 -6.83 -5.65 -16.55
N ILE A 203 -7.15 -4.90 -15.49
CA ILE A 203 -6.56 -5.09 -14.16
C ILE A 203 -6.72 -6.53 -13.65
N GLU A 204 -7.93 -7.10 -13.78
CA GLU A 204 -8.20 -8.46 -13.32
C GLU A 204 -7.35 -9.49 -14.07
N ASP A 205 -7.23 -9.36 -15.39
CA ASP A 205 -6.43 -10.26 -16.23
C ASP A 205 -4.93 -10.14 -15.90
N ALA A 206 -4.44 -8.92 -15.74
CA ALA A 206 -3.06 -8.64 -15.36
C ALA A 206 -2.70 -9.24 -13.99
N VAL A 207 -3.58 -9.09 -12.99
CA VAL A 207 -3.38 -9.66 -11.66
C VAL A 207 -3.47 -11.19 -11.69
N LEU A 208 -4.44 -11.77 -12.38
CA LEU A 208 -4.60 -13.23 -12.48
C LEU A 208 -3.46 -13.91 -13.25
N SER A 209 -2.89 -13.24 -14.24
CA SER A 209 -1.76 -13.76 -15.02
C SER A 209 -0.39 -13.57 -14.36
N PHE A 210 -0.31 -12.76 -13.29
CA PHE A 210 0.95 -12.55 -12.58
C PHE A 210 1.41 -13.84 -11.91
N THR A 211 2.68 -14.18 -12.10
CA THR A 211 3.33 -15.31 -11.41
C THR A 211 4.48 -14.78 -10.57
N SER A 212 4.41 -14.96 -9.24
CA SER A 212 5.56 -14.76 -8.36
C SER A 212 6.63 -15.80 -8.70
N ARG A 213 7.80 -15.35 -9.14
CA ARG A 213 8.97 -16.22 -9.37
C ARG A 213 9.92 -16.15 -8.19
#